data_0c2f8936e96a0a84b8d77373e8038922
#
_entry.id   0c2f8936e96a0a84b8d77373e8038922
#
_cell.length_a   1.000
_cell.length_b   1.000
_cell.length_c   1.000
_cell.angle_alpha   90.00
_cell.angle_beta   90.00
_cell.angle_gamma   90.00
#
_symmetry.space_group_name_H-M   'P 1'
#
loop_
_entity.id
_entity.type
_entity.pdbx_description
1 polymer ?
#
loop_
_entity_poly.entity_id
_entity_poly.type
_entity_poly.pdbx_seq_one_letter_code
_entity_poly.pdbx_strand_id
1 'polypeptide(L)'
;LNSIKKKFPNKIDKFFECTGNVDVISDAFECLNQMGSEILIGVPQFKKKAKFYTLDINLGKKLIGCKGGNFQPSKDINKYLKLIEDKRFFAKELITKEINLENLNDVFSDMRKNKFIGKCIIRFDQE
;
A
#
# COMPACT_ATOMS: atom_id res chain seq x y z
N LEU A 1 -0.64 -12.35 9.12
CA LEU A 1 -1.43 -13.10 8.11
C LEU A 1 -1.97 -14.45 8.60
N ASN A 2 -1.28 -15.15 9.51
CA ASN A 2 -1.75 -16.45 10.03
C ASN A 2 -3.20 -16.45 10.55
N SER A 3 -3.64 -15.34 11.17
CA SER A 3 -5.02 -15.17 11.62
C SER A 3 -6.01 -15.03 10.45
N ILE A 4 -5.59 -14.38 9.37
CA ILE A 4 -6.40 -14.23 8.15
C ILE A 4 -6.51 -15.56 7.42
N LYS A 5 -5.38 -16.27 7.21
CA LYS A 5 -5.39 -17.62 6.62
C LYS A 5 -6.31 -18.56 7.37
N LYS A 6 -6.27 -18.54 8.72
CA LYS A 6 -7.11 -19.39 9.56
C LYS A 6 -8.58 -19.02 9.48
N LYS A 7 -8.91 -17.73 9.38
CA LYS A 7 -10.29 -17.22 9.35
C LYS A 7 -10.93 -17.29 7.97
N PHE A 8 -10.15 -17.10 6.92
CA PHE A 8 -10.62 -17.01 5.53
C PHE A 8 -9.77 -17.87 4.57
N PRO A 9 -9.67 -19.20 4.79
CA PRO A 9 -8.89 -20.05 3.90
C PRO A 9 -9.52 -20.07 2.51
N ASN A 10 -8.76 -19.66 1.48
CA ASN A 10 -9.20 -19.64 0.08
C ASN A 10 -10.54 -18.94 -0.19
N LYS A 11 -10.83 -17.86 0.55
CA LYS A 11 -12.12 -17.14 0.47
C LYS A 11 -12.00 -15.68 0.07
N ILE A 12 -10.78 -15.19 -0.17
CA ILE A 12 -10.54 -13.79 -0.49
C ILE A 12 -10.61 -13.60 -2.01
N ASP A 13 -11.55 -12.77 -2.47
CA ASP A 13 -11.70 -12.44 -3.89
C ASP A 13 -10.67 -11.44 -4.36
N LYS A 14 -10.37 -10.43 -3.53
CA LYS A 14 -9.39 -9.39 -3.84
C LYS A 14 -8.55 -9.05 -2.62
N PHE A 15 -7.25 -9.03 -2.79
CA PHE A 15 -6.30 -8.60 -1.79
C PHE A 15 -5.49 -7.42 -2.32
N PHE A 16 -5.48 -6.31 -1.59
CA PHE A 16 -4.68 -5.12 -1.92
C PHE A 16 -3.44 -5.13 -1.02
N GLU A 17 -2.32 -5.51 -1.60
CA GLU A 17 -1.05 -5.57 -0.90
C GLU A 17 -0.37 -4.19 -0.94
N CYS A 18 -0.19 -3.57 0.22
CA CYS A 18 0.34 -2.21 0.35
C CYS A 18 1.68 -2.14 1.09
N THR A 19 2.20 -3.28 1.56
CA THR A 19 3.42 -3.29 2.39
C THR A 19 4.70 -3.45 1.59
N GLY A 20 4.64 -4.10 0.43
CA GLY A 20 5.82 -4.51 -0.35
C GLY A 20 6.66 -5.59 0.34
N ASN A 21 6.14 -6.24 1.39
CA ASN A 21 6.81 -7.33 2.05
C ASN A 21 6.59 -8.64 1.28
N VAL A 22 7.66 -9.26 0.80
CA VAL A 22 7.58 -10.45 -0.06
C VAL A 22 6.94 -11.66 0.62
N ASP A 23 7.06 -11.77 1.95
CA ASP A 23 6.41 -12.85 2.71
C ASP A 23 4.90 -12.58 2.82
N VAL A 24 4.51 -11.31 3.02
CA VAL A 24 3.09 -10.88 3.01
C VAL A 24 2.47 -11.13 1.64
N ILE A 25 3.18 -10.78 0.56
CA ILE A 25 2.76 -11.04 -0.82
C ILE A 25 2.51 -12.54 -1.04
N SER A 26 3.49 -13.39 -0.68
CA SER A 26 3.35 -14.85 -0.84
C SER A 26 2.17 -15.41 -0.05
N ASP A 27 2.04 -14.99 1.21
CA ASP A 27 0.99 -15.44 2.12
C ASP A 27 -0.41 -14.98 1.69
N ALA A 28 -0.53 -13.75 1.19
CA ALA A 28 -1.80 -13.19 0.72
C ALA A 28 -2.31 -13.94 -0.51
N PHE A 29 -1.42 -14.26 -1.44
CA PHE A 29 -1.76 -15.03 -2.63
C PHE A 29 -2.34 -16.41 -2.29
N GLU A 30 -1.81 -17.08 -1.27
CA GLU A 30 -2.37 -18.34 -0.79
C GLU A 30 -3.79 -18.21 -0.23
N CYS A 31 -4.14 -17.05 0.36
CA CYS A 31 -5.47 -16.81 0.91
C CYS A 31 -6.56 -16.57 -0.14
N LEU A 32 -6.17 -16.30 -1.40
CA LEU A 32 -7.13 -16.04 -2.47
C LEU A 32 -7.97 -17.26 -2.79
N ASN A 33 -9.25 -17.03 -3.16
CA ASN A 33 -10.05 -18.05 -3.80
C ASN A 33 -9.49 -18.38 -5.21
N GLN A 34 -10.05 -19.41 -5.84
CA GLN A 34 -9.55 -19.92 -7.14
C GLN A 34 -9.56 -18.87 -8.24
N MET A 35 -10.46 -17.88 -8.21
CA MET A 35 -10.56 -16.80 -9.20
C MET A 35 -10.12 -15.44 -8.62
N GLY A 36 -9.53 -15.46 -7.43
CA GLY A 36 -9.13 -14.27 -6.71
C GLY A 36 -7.98 -13.52 -7.36
N SER A 37 -7.82 -12.26 -6.96
CA SER A 37 -6.78 -11.37 -7.47
C SER A 37 -6.02 -10.70 -6.34
N GLU A 38 -4.71 -10.75 -6.37
CA GLU A 38 -3.85 -9.91 -5.54
C GLU A 38 -3.33 -8.74 -6.36
N ILE A 39 -3.51 -7.53 -5.84
CA ILE A 39 -3.09 -6.28 -6.44
C ILE A 39 -1.89 -5.74 -5.66
N LEU A 40 -0.73 -5.69 -6.29
CA LEU A 40 0.53 -5.25 -5.70
C LEU A 40 0.63 -3.72 -5.78
N ILE A 41 0.33 -3.03 -4.69
CA ILE A 41 0.45 -1.58 -4.54
C ILE A 41 1.78 -1.23 -3.86
N GLY A 42 2.14 -1.98 -2.81
CA GLY A 42 3.40 -1.85 -2.11
C GLY A 42 4.59 -2.21 -3.01
N VAL A 43 5.69 -1.49 -2.85
CA VAL A 43 6.92 -1.72 -3.64
C VAL A 43 7.89 -2.55 -2.81
N PRO A 44 8.23 -3.77 -3.23
CA PRO A 44 9.18 -4.60 -2.50
C PRO A 44 10.61 -4.05 -2.59
N GLN A 45 11.43 -4.43 -1.63
CA GLN A 45 12.85 -4.11 -1.66
C GLN A 45 13.53 -4.72 -2.90
N PHE A 46 14.50 -3.99 -3.45
CA PHE A 46 15.26 -4.43 -4.61
C PHE A 46 15.85 -5.83 -4.41
N LYS A 47 15.75 -6.68 -5.43
CA LYS A 47 16.20 -8.09 -5.45
C LYS A 47 15.49 -9.05 -4.48
N LYS A 48 14.53 -8.61 -3.67
CA LYS A 48 13.69 -9.54 -2.90
C LYS A 48 12.69 -10.25 -3.82
N LYS A 49 12.39 -11.51 -3.52
CA LYS A 49 11.53 -12.36 -4.35
C LYS A 49 10.41 -12.95 -3.50
N ALA A 50 9.17 -12.82 -3.94
CA ALA A 50 8.04 -13.59 -3.44
C ALA A 50 8.00 -14.98 -4.11
N LYS A 51 7.38 -15.97 -3.44
CA LYS A 51 7.24 -17.34 -3.92
C LYS A 51 5.77 -17.67 -4.10
N PHE A 52 5.44 -18.30 -5.22
CA PHE A 52 4.08 -18.68 -5.55
C PHE A 52 4.01 -20.13 -6.05
N TYR A 53 2.90 -20.78 -5.74
CA TYR A 53 2.54 -22.00 -6.43
C TYR A 53 1.91 -21.66 -7.78
N THR A 54 2.68 -21.81 -8.85
CA THR A 54 2.34 -21.28 -10.18
C THR A 54 1.11 -21.95 -10.80
N LEU A 55 0.77 -23.19 -10.41
CA LEU A 55 -0.44 -23.85 -10.88
C LEU A 55 -1.71 -23.08 -10.48
N ASP A 56 -1.71 -22.42 -9.32
CA ASP A 56 -2.83 -21.57 -8.90
C ASP A 56 -3.12 -20.43 -9.90
N ILE A 57 -2.06 -19.88 -10.52
CA ILE A 57 -2.21 -18.86 -11.58
C ILE A 57 -2.85 -19.48 -12.82
N ASN A 58 -2.40 -20.67 -13.23
CA ASN A 58 -2.97 -21.37 -14.38
C ASN A 58 -4.44 -21.74 -14.14
N LEU A 59 -4.83 -21.97 -12.89
CA LEU A 59 -6.20 -22.32 -12.51
C LEU A 59 -7.10 -21.09 -12.26
N GLY A 60 -6.57 -19.86 -12.40
CA GLY A 60 -7.40 -18.65 -12.42
C GLY A 60 -7.07 -17.58 -11.40
N LYS A 61 -6.23 -17.84 -10.38
CA LYS A 61 -5.73 -16.78 -9.50
C LYS A 61 -4.92 -15.76 -10.30
N LYS A 62 -4.97 -14.50 -9.90
CA LYS A 62 -4.31 -13.40 -10.61
C LYS A 62 -3.36 -12.65 -9.68
N LEU A 63 -2.18 -12.32 -10.20
CA LEU A 63 -1.24 -11.40 -9.58
C LEU A 63 -1.10 -10.18 -10.49
N ILE A 64 -1.44 -9.00 -9.97
CA ILE A 64 -1.59 -7.78 -10.77
C ILE A 64 -0.67 -6.70 -10.22
N GLY A 65 0.25 -6.21 -11.05
CA GLY A 65 1.09 -5.05 -10.71
C GLY A 65 0.32 -3.74 -10.86
N CYS A 66 0.52 -2.80 -9.92
CA CYS A 66 -0.19 -1.52 -9.91
C CYS A 66 0.51 -0.41 -10.71
N LYS A 67 1.85 -0.42 -10.77
CA LYS A 67 2.67 0.64 -11.43
C LYS A 67 2.19 2.07 -11.08
N GLY A 68 1.99 2.34 -9.78
CA GLY A 68 1.46 3.63 -9.33
C GLY A 68 0.08 3.99 -9.87
N GLY A 69 -0.77 2.98 -10.21
CA GLY A 69 -2.10 3.18 -10.78
C GLY A 69 -2.09 3.70 -12.21
N ASN A 70 -0.96 3.58 -12.94
CA ASN A 70 -0.74 4.21 -14.25
C ASN A 70 -0.98 5.73 -14.23
N PHE A 71 -0.64 6.37 -13.10
CA PHE A 71 -0.85 7.79 -12.87
C PHE A 71 -0.25 8.67 -13.97
N GLN A 72 -1.07 9.53 -14.54
CA GLN A 72 -0.71 10.54 -15.53
C GLN A 72 -0.92 11.94 -14.93
N PRO A 73 0.14 12.64 -14.47
CA PRO A 73 0.01 13.90 -13.74
C PRO A 73 -0.89 14.93 -14.42
N SER A 74 -0.72 15.14 -15.71
CA SER A 74 -1.49 16.12 -16.49
C SER A 74 -3.02 15.86 -16.51
N LYS A 75 -3.43 14.60 -16.34
CA LYS A 75 -4.85 14.20 -16.37
C LYS A 75 -5.42 13.94 -15.00
N ASP A 76 -4.63 13.34 -14.12
CA ASP A 76 -5.14 12.77 -12.88
C ASP A 76 -5.12 13.76 -11.71
N ILE A 77 -4.21 14.77 -11.72
CA ILE A 77 -4.19 15.81 -10.68
C ILE A 77 -5.56 16.49 -10.58
N ASN A 78 -6.13 16.92 -11.69
CA ASN A 78 -7.44 17.60 -11.69
C ASN A 78 -8.56 16.69 -11.17
N LYS A 79 -8.50 15.39 -11.44
CA LYS A 79 -9.47 14.43 -10.89
C LYS A 79 -9.36 14.32 -9.37
N TYR A 80 -8.14 14.29 -8.84
CA TYR A 80 -7.93 14.22 -7.39
C TYR A 80 -8.33 15.52 -6.68
N LEU A 81 -8.04 16.68 -7.28
CA LEU A 81 -8.49 17.97 -6.75
C LEU A 81 -10.03 18.00 -6.69
N LYS A 82 -10.71 17.56 -7.74
CA LYS A 82 -12.17 17.47 -7.74
C LYS A 82 -12.72 16.53 -6.66
N LEU A 83 -12.06 15.39 -6.40
CA LEU A 83 -12.45 14.49 -5.31
C LEU A 83 -12.34 15.15 -3.94
N ILE A 84 -11.36 16.05 -3.76
CA ILE A 84 -11.18 16.82 -2.53
C ILE A 84 -12.29 17.89 -2.41
N GLU A 85 -12.57 18.64 -3.49
CA GLU A 85 -13.61 19.64 -3.55
C GLU A 85 -14.99 19.03 -3.27
N ASP A 86 -15.29 17.89 -3.89
CA ASP A 86 -16.53 17.13 -3.71
C ASP A 86 -16.62 16.43 -2.33
N LYS A 87 -15.65 16.62 -1.44
CA LYS A 87 -15.56 15.97 -0.13
C LYS A 87 -15.62 14.43 -0.17
N ARG A 88 -15.15 13.85 -1.27
CA ARG A 88 -15.03 12.38 -1.45
C ARG A 88 -13.66 11.85 -1.07
N PHE A 89 -12.69 12.75 -0.86
CA PHE A 89 -11.35 12.42 -0.40
C PHE A 89 -10.84 13.50 0.57
N PHE A 90 -10.47 13.08 1.76
CA PHE A 90 -10.06 13.97 2.86
C PHE A 90 -8.53 13.93 3.01
N ALA A 91 -7.81 14.60 2.10
CA ALA A 91 -6.35 14.60 2.07
C ALA A 91 -5.72 15.11 3.38
N LYS A 92 -6.37 16.07 4.06
CA LYS A 92 -5.88 16.63 5.33
C LYS A 92 -5.85 15.59 6.46
N GLU A 93 -6.76 14.63 6.47
CA GLU A 93 -6.82 13.58 7.49
C GLU A 93 -5.63 12.59 7.40
N LEU A 94 -4.94 12.55 6.26
CA LEU A 94 -3.73 11.77 6.09
C LEU A 94 -2.53 12.40 6.81
N ILE A 95 -2.58 13.71 7.11
CA ILE A 95 -1.52 14.44 7.80
C ILE A 95 -1.69 14.20 9.29
N THR A 96 -0.84 13.38 9.87
CA THR A 96 -0.92 13.00 11.28
C THR A 96 0.11 13.71 12.15
N LYS A 97 1.09 14.37 11.54
CA LYS A 97 2.14 15.10 12.26
C LYS A 97 2.64 16.27 11.43
N GLU A 98 2.88 17.39 12.08
CA GLU A 98 3.59 18.54 11.54
C GLU A 98 4.81 18.81 12.40
N ILE A 99 5.95 19.07 11.79
CA ILE A 99 7.24 19.28 12.47
C ILE A 99 8.05 20.38 11.80
N ASN A 100 9.04 20.90 12.51
CA ASN A 100 10.13 21.68 11.96
C ASN A 100 11.25 20.76 11.49
N LEU A 101 12.14 21.25 10.64
CA LEU A 101 13.22 20.45 10.04
C LEU A 101 14.13 19.78 11.10
N GLU A 102 14.34 20.44 12.21
CA GLU A 102 15.16 19.95 13.33
C GLU A 102 14.68 18.60 13.89
N ASN A 103 13.37 18.36 13.87
CA ASN A 103 12.74 17.14 14.40
C ASN A 103 12.65 15.99 13.38
N LEU A 104 13.25 16.13 12.20
CA LEU A 104 13.14 15.16 11.10
C LEU A 104 13.71 13.78 11.49
N ASN A 105 14.84 13.77 12.19
CA ASN A 105 15.49 12.52 12.60
C ASN A 105 14.65 11.69 13.58
N ASP A 106 13.88 12.35 14.45
CA ASP A 106 12.97 11.67 15.38
C ASP A 106 11.85 10.97 14.63
N VAL A 107 11.27 11.64 13.61
CA VAL A 107 10.23 11.06 12.76
C VAL A 107 10.78 9.86 11.98
N PHE A 108 11.98 9.94 11.42
CA PHE A 108 12.62 8.80 10.76
C PHE A 108 12.87 7.64 11.73
N SER A 109 13.23 7.93 12.98
CA SER A 109 13.36 6.89 14.01
C SER A 109 12.02 6.21 14.29
N ASP A 110 10.95 6.99 14.42
CA ASP A 110 9.60 6.47 14.65
C ASP A 110 9.09 5.64 13.46
N MET A 111 9.33 6.09 12.23
CA MET A 111 9.01 5.32 11.02
C MET A 111 9.73 3.97 10.98
N ARG A 112 11.03 3.95 11.29
CA ARG A 112 11.82 2.68 11.35
C ARG A 112 11.32 1.73 12.41
N LYS A 113 10.76 2.23 13.50
CA LYS A 113 10.19 1.44 14.61
C LYS A 113 8.71 1.07 14.39
N ASN A 114 8.13 1.39 13.24
CA ASN A 114 6.71 1.23 12.94
C ASN A 114 5.77 1.93 13.95
N LYS A 115 6.23 3.04 14.54
CA LYS A 115 5.46 3.85 15.49
C LYS A 115 4.75 5.02 14.82
N PHE A 116 5.02 5.27 13.54
CA PHE A 116 4.46 6.38 12.79
C PHE A 116 3.45 5.88 11.76
N ILE A 117 2.27 6.48 11.74
CA ILE A 117 1.19 6.20 10.78
C ILE A 117 0.75 7.52 10.15
N GLY A 118 0.52 7.51 8.83
CA GLY A 118 0.04 8.67 8.08
C GLY A 118 1.16 9.43 7.37
N LYS A 119 0.98 10.72 7.24
CA LYS A 119 1.91 11.65 6.58
C LYS A 119 2.45 12.67 7.58
N CYS A 120 3.75 12.93 7.51
CA CYS A 120 4.41 14.03 8.21
C CYS A 120 4.67 15.17 7.25
N ILE A 121 4.31 16.39 7.64
CA ILE A 121 4.66 17.62 6.93
C ILE A 121 5.78 18.32 7.69
N ILE A 122 6.78 18.79 6.97
CA ILE A 122 7.81 19.67 7.49
C ILE A 122 7.37 21.11 7.17
N ARG A 123 7.25 21.95 8.21
CA ARG A 123 7.03 23.37 8.03
C ARG A 123 8.37 24.07 8.08
N PHE A 124 8.57 24.93 7.11
CA PHE A 124 9.67 25.87 7.09
C PHE A 124 9.11 27.21 7.55
N ASP A 125 9.72 27.84 8.54
CA ASP A 125 9.34 29.19 8.95
C ASP A 125 9.56 30.10 7.74
N GLN A 126 8.51 30.80 7.33
CA GLN A 126 8.64 31.88 6.34
C GLN A 126 9.27 33.06 7.09
N GLU A 127 10.48 33.44 6.69
CA GLU A 127 11.06 34.72 7.08
C GLU A 127 10.20 35.90 6.63
#